data_1bd268c7d66fa0fc247974096eeda411
#
_entry.id   1bd268c7d66fa0fc247974096eeda411
#
_cell.length_a   1.000
_cell.length_b   1.000
_cell.length_c   1.000
_cell.angle_alpha   90.00
_cell.angle_beta   90.00
_cell.angle_gamma   90.00
#
_symmetry.space_group_name_H-M   'P 1'
#
loop_
_entity.id
_entity.type
_entity.pdbx_description
1 polymer ?
#
loop_
_entity_poly.entity_id
_entity_poly.type
_entity_poly.pdbx_seq_one_letter_code
_entity_poly.pdbx_strand_id
1 'polypeptide(L)'
;MTGGPFARARAALERASDARLALGLFAVAFALRLAFVLEIDGTEWGRVLVGDATAYDAWARAIAAGDWLGHEVFYQAPLYPYFLAVVYAVAGPSALVVRVLQAALGGASSVLLAAAGRRFFSRGVGVAAGLVLACYGPAIFFVALVHKMTLDLFFTTSLLYALARVCDEASPRRRWLLLAGAALGCLALTRENALAWLPVLLVWLAWRRRDERRAAARAIGWFLGGALLVLGPVAARNAALGGVPLVTTSQAGVNFYLGNNADADGTYAPLRFGHGSFVQERQDAIELAEQARGRALSPAEVSRYWSDRAWTWISAHPGAWLRLLARKWMLVWGAQEIPDSDEPAVYRDASLVLRATWPLSFGVLAPLALVGIVASLRARRRVGVLVALLLTSAASTAAFLVFGRYRVPLIPIAALFAAAGAFELAALARARPAPGRELGAAVALLALAAVASRFPRIEDAHPRAMAYYNLGVTLEGSGETARAADAYRAAVGDNPDFEEAHVNLGALLANGGDLDGGAREEREALRLKPDDATAHTDLANALLESGRLDEAELHYRAALRLEPDFSSARDGLELLRDLRARPAPP
;
A
#
# COMPACT_ATOMS: atom_id res chain seq x y z
N MET A 1 35.86 11.27 -36.27
CA MET A 1 35.52 10.18 -35.33
C MET A 1 34.27 10.54 -34.60
N THR A 2 33.11 10.14 -35.10
CA THR A 2 31.78 10.46 -34.55
C THR A 2 31.52 9.52 -33.39
N GLY A 3 31.61 10.02 -32.16
CA GLY A 3 31.25 9.27 -30.97
C GLY A 3 29.82 8.72 -31.09
N GLY A 4 29.65 7.42 -30.83
CA GLY A 4 28.34 6.76 -30.89
C GLY A 4 27.29 7.45 -30.01
N PRO A 5 26.00 7.12 -30.16
CA PRO A 5 24.90 7.82 -29.48
C PRO A 5 25.09 7.93 -27.95
N PHE A 6 25.66 6.92 -27.32
CA PHE A 6 25.99 6.93 -25.89
C PHE A 6 27.09 7.96 -25.50
N ALA A 7 28.12 8.12 -26.35
CA ALA A 7 29.18 9.12 -26.09
C ALA A 7 28.61 10.55 -26.20
N ARG A 8 27.71 10.79 -27.16
CA ARG A 8 27.00 12.05 -27.33
C ARG A 8 26.07 12.33 -26.15
N ALA A 9 25.30 11.35 -25.69
CA ALA A 9 24.42 11.46 -24.54
C ALA A 9 25.22 11.77 -23.25
N ARG A 10 26.34 11.09 -23.03
CA ARG A 10 27.24 11.33 -21.90
C ARG A 10 27.80 12.76 -21.93
N ALA A 11 28.31 13.20 -23.10
CA ALA A 11 28.83 14.56 -23.27
C ALA A 11 27.74 15.64 -23.07
N ALA A 12 26.50 15.39 -23.52
CA ALA A 12 25.36 16.27 -23.27
C ALA A 12 25.01 16.33 -21.78
N LEU A 13 25.00 15.18 -21.09
CA LEU A 13 24.78 15.10 -19.66
C LEU A 13 25.85 15.88 -18.87
N GLU A 14 27.12 15.76 -19.25
CA GLU A 14 28.23 16.46 -18.60
C GLU A 14 28.19 17.99 -18.80
N ARG A 15 27.68 18.46 -19.95
CA ARG A 15 27.55 19.90 -20.29
C ARG A 15 26.28 20.55 -19.72
N ALA A 16 25.22 19.80 -19.50
CA ALA A 16 23.96 20.36 -19.00
C ALA A 16 24.12 20.92 -17.57
N SER A 17 23.52 22.06 -17.25
CA SER A 17 23.49 22.54 -15.88
C SER A 17 22.60 21.64 -15.01
N ASP A 18 22.89 21.58 -13.71
CA ASP A 18 22.08 20.80 -12.75
C ASP A 18 20.62 21.26 -12.73
N ALA A 19 20.38 22.57 -12.87
CA ALA A 19 19.02 23.11 -12.93
C ALA A 19 18.25 22.65 -14.18
N ARG A 20 18.91 22.58 -15.35
CA ARG A 20 18.27 22.06 -16.57
C ARG A 20 17.94 20.59 -16.47
N LEU A 21 18.84 19.80 -15.88
CA LEU A 21 18.57 18.35 -15.65
C LEU A 21 17.44 18.14 -14.65
N ALA A 22 17.42 18.91 -13.56
CA ALA A 22 16.35 18.86 -12.56
C ALA A 22 15.00 19.24 -13.18
N LEU A 23 14.95 20.34 -13.95
CA LEU A 23 13.72 20.78 -14.62
C LEU A 23 13.24 19.76 -15.66
N GLY A 24 14.14 19.23 -16.51
CA GLY A 24 13.79 18.21 -17.49
C GLY A 24 13.28 16.92 -16.85
N LEU A 25 13.94 16.47 -15.77
CA LEU A 25 13.51 15.28 -15.02
C LEU A 25 12.15 15.50 -14.34
N PHE A 26 11.96 16.66 -13.71
CA PHE A 26 10.67 17.03 -13.12
C PHE A 26 9.57 17.05 -14.19
N ALA A 27 9.83 17.70 -15.33
CA ALA A 27 8.84 17.82 -16.41
C ALA A 27 8.44 16.45 -16.96
N VAL A 28 9.39 15.54 -17.20
CA VAL A 28 9.10 14.17 -17.66
C VAL A 28 8.30 13.40 -16.61
N ALA A 29 8.74 13.43 -15.35
CA ALA A 29 8.08 12.69 -14.27
C ALA A 29 6.67 13.22 -13.98
N PHE A 30 6.49 14.55 -14.02
CA PHE A 30 5.19 15.20 -13.84
C PHE A 30 4.25 14.91 -15.02
N ALA A 31 4.75 15.07 -16.28
CA ALA A 31 3.95 14.85 -17.47
C ALA A 31 3.41 13.43 -17.58
N LEU A 32 4.23 12.39 -17.28
CA LEU A 32 3.77 11.01 -17.29
C LEU A 32 2.67 10.77 -16.24
N ARG A 33 2.82 11.32 -15.04
CA ARG A 33 1.83 11.18 -13.97
C ARG A 33 0.55 11.95 -14.26
N LEU A 34 0.69 13.17 -14.77
CA LEU A 34 -0.46 13.98 -15.18
C LEU A 34 -1.23 13.32 -16.33
N ALA A 35 -0.53 12.82 -17.34
CA ALA A 35 -1.17 12.10 -18.45
C ALA A 35 -1.95 10.89 -17.94
N PHE A 36 -1.38 10.08 -17.03
CA PHE A 36 -2.08 8.98 -16.40
C PHE A 36 -3.31 9.44 -15.61
N VAL A 37 -3.19 10.49 -14.80
CA VAL A 37 -4.33 11.06 -14.05
C VAL A 37 -5.46 11.47 -15.00
N LEU A 38 -5.14 12.13 -16.12
CA LEU A 38 -6.13 12.56 -17.12
C LEU A 38 -6.76 11.38 -17.86
N GLU A 39 -6.01 10.30 -18.13
CA GLU A 39 -6.56 9.08 -18.76
C GLU A 39 -7.61 8.40 -17.89
N ILE A 40 -7.43 8.40 -16.56
CA ILE A 40 -8.36 7.71 -15.64
C ILE A 40 -9.49 8.61 -15.15
N ASP A 41 -9.35 9.94 -15.17
CA ASP A 41 -10.31 10.89 -14.57
C ASP A 41 -11.73 10.73 -15.15
N GLY A 42 -11.82 10.34 -16.43
CA GLY A 42 -13.10 10.03 -17.10
C GLY A 42 -13.69 8.66 -16.80
N THR A 43 -12.96 7.78 -16.10
CA THR A 43 -13.36 6.40 -15.81
C THR A 43 -13.98 6.27 -14.41
N GLU A 44 -14.61 5.12 -14.14
CA GLU A 44 -15.10 4.80 -12.78
C GLU A 44 -13.95 4.88 -11.73
N TRP A 45 -12.77 4.37 -12.07
CA TRP A 45 -11.57 4.38 -11.22
C TRP A 45 -11.05 5.78 -10.92
N GLY A 46 -11.39 6.77 -11.73
CA GLY A 46 -11.08 8.17 -11.46
C GLY A 46 -12.17 8.90 -10.67
N ARG A 47 -13.41 8.48 -10.79
CA ARG A 47 -14.57 9.15 -10.18
C ARG A 47 -14.92 8.63 -8.80
N VAL A 48 -14.79 7.33 -8.58
CA VAL A 48 -15.14 6.66 -7.33
C VAL A 48 -13.90 6.43 -6.48
N LEU A 49 -13.97 6.80 -5.21
CA LEU A 49 -12.96 6.50 -4.22
C LEU A 49 -13.29 5.15 -3.59
N VAL A 50 -12.37 4.19 -3.62
CA VAL A 50 -12.57 2.84 -3.11
C VAL A 50 -11.66 2.57 -1.92
N GLY A 51 -12.10 1.75 -0.98
CA GLY A 51 -11.30 1.27 0.14
C GLY A 51 -10.78 2.39 1.06
N ASP A 52 -9.49 2.39 1.35
CA ASP A 52 -8.84 3.37 2.23
C ASP A 52 -9.05 4.83 1.76
N ALA A 53 -9.19 5.06 0.44
CA ALA A 53 -9.36 6.41 -0.10
C ALA A 53 -10.66 7.07 0.37
N THR A 54 -11.76 6.31 0.47
CA THR A 54 -13.05 6.80 0.97
C THR A 54 -12.92 7.31 2.40
N ALA A 55 -12.24 6.55 3.24
CA ALA A 55 -12.09 6.90 4.64
C ALA A 55 -11.10 8.05 4.86
N TYR A 56 -10.03 8.14 4.07
CA TYR A 56 -9.15 9.32 4.10
C TYR A 56 -9.87 10.58 3.64
N ASP A 57 -10.74 10.50 2.63
CA ASP A 57 -11.55 11.63 2.17
C ASP A 57 -12.52 12.09 3.28
N ALA A 58 -13.27 11.17 3.89
CA ALA A 58 -14.18 11.48 4.98
C ALA A 58 -13.45 12.13 6.18
N TRP A 59 -12.30 11.57 6.58
CA TRP A 59 -11.49 12.12 7.66
C TRP A 59 -10.95 13.51 7.32
N ALA A 60 -10.45 13.72 6.10
CA ALA A 60 -9.97 15.01 5.65
C ALA A 60 -11.07 16.08 5.61
N ARG A 61 -12.30 15.71 5.21
CA ARG A 61 -13.46 16.62 5.26
C ARG A 61 -13.81 17.02 6.68
N ALA A 62 -13.78 16.09 7.64
CA ALA A 62 -14.00 16.41 9.06
C ALA A 62 -12.94 17.39 9.59
N ILE A 63 -11.66 17.16 9.29
CA ILE A 63 -10.57 18.09 9.65
C ILE A 63 -10.79 19.46 9.00
N ALA A 64 -11.10 19.51 7.70
CA ALA A 64 -11.33 20.77 6.97
C ALA A 64 -12.55 21.53 7.49
N ALA A 65 -13.56 20.83 8.05
CA ALA A 65 -14.72 21.41 8.72
C ALA A 65 -14.43 21.90 10.15
N GLY A 66 -13.21 21.70 10.66
CA GLY A 66 -12.79 22.25 11.97
C GLY A 66 -12.41 21.21 13.03
N ASP A 67 -12.59 19.91 12.77
CA ASP A 67 -12.20 18.84 13.70
C ASP A 67 -10.71 18.50 13.59
N TRP A 68 -9.85 19.48 13.90
CA TRP A 68 -8.40 19.34 13.79
C TRP A 68 -7.80 18.35 14.79
N LEU A 69 -8.42 18.18 15.93
CA LEU A 69 -7.89 17.32 16.99
C LEU A 69 -8.46 15.91 16.94
N GLY A 70 -9.69 15.74 16.44
CA GLY A 70 -10.40 14.47 16.55
C GLY A 70 -10.68 14.10 18.01
N HIS A 71 -11.35 12.98 18.24
CA HIS A 71 -11.84 12.58 19.56
C HIS A 71 -11.13 11.37 20.15
N GLU A 72 -10.32 10.66 19.35
CA GLU A 72 -9.67 9.41 19.72
C GLU A 72 -8.21 9.36 19.27
N VAL A 73 -7.44 8.46 19.87
CA VAL A 73 -6.07 8.16 19.44
C VAL A 73 -6.07 7.73 17.97
N PHE A 74 -5.09 8.18 17.21
CA PHE A 74 -5.00 7.79 15.81
C PHE A 74 -4.87 6.26 15.66
N TYR A 75 -5.80 5.67 14.93
CA TYR A 75 -5.73 4.26 14.53
C TYR A 75 -4.82 4.09 13.33
N GLN A 76 -4.99 4.92 12.30
CA GLN A 76 -4.12 4.97 11.11
C GLN A 76 -3.22 6.21 11.08
N ALA A 77 -2.20 6.17 10.23
CA ALA A 77 -1.21 7.23 10.04
C ALA A 77 -1.85 8.56 9.61
N PRO A 78 -1.71 9.65 10.40
CA PRO A 78 -2.53 10.83 10.27
C PRO A 78 -2.07 11.84 9.21
N LEU A 79 -0.80 11.81 8.78
CA LEU A 79 -0.26 12.91 7.98
C LEU A 79 -0.98 13.08 6.63
N TYR A 80 -1.44 11.98 6.03
CA TYR A 80 -2.12 12.05 4.74
C TYR A 80 -3.51 12.69 4.83
N PRO A 81 -4.42 12.33 5.76
CA PRO A 81 -5.67 13.07 5.97
C PRO A 81 -5.46 14.55 6.25
N TYR A 82 -4.45 14.93 7.05
CA TYR A 82 -4.12 16.34 7.27
C TYR A 82 -3.62 17.05 5.99
N PHE A 83 -2.82 16.36 5.16
CA PHE A 83 -2.45 16.88 3.85
C PHE A 83 -3.68 17.13 2.97
N LEU A 84 -4.60 16.16 2.89
CA LEU A 84 -5.85 16.31 2.15
C LEU A 84 -6.69 17.47 2.70
N ALA A 85 -6.83 17.58 4.02
CA ALA A 85 -7.62 18.64 4.67
C ALA A 85 -7.10 20.04 4.32
N VAL A 86 -5.77 20.23 4.27
CA VAL A 86 -5.18 21.49 3.82
C VAL A 86 -5.52 21.77 2.35
N VAL A 87 -5.45 20.76 1.49
CA VAL A 87 -5.84 20.90 0.07
C VAL A 87 -7.33 21.25 -0.04
N TYR A 88 -8.18 20.57 0.72
CA TYR A 88 -9.63 20.82 0.71
C TYR A 88 -10.01 22.19 1.25
N ALA A 89 -9.32 22.67 2.27
CA ALA A 89 -9.54 24.03 2.81
C ALA A 89 -9.19 25.14 1.79
N VAL A 90 -8.23 24.88 0.88
CA VAL A 90 -7.77 25.88 -0.10
C VAL A 90 -8.50 25.76 -1.44
N ALA A 91 -8.70 24.55 -1.94
CA ALA A 91 -9.19 24.28 -3.31
C ALA A 91 -10.55 23.56 -3.35
N GLY A 92 -11.15 23.29 -2.19
CA GLY A 92 -12.33 22.42 -2.09
C GLY A 92 -11.98 20.93 -2.22
N PRO A 93 -12.93 20.04 -1.90
CA PRO A 93 -12.76 18.59 -1.97
C PRO A 93 -12.77 18.11 -3.42
N SER A 94 -11.59 18.05 -4.04
CA SER A 94 -11.40 17.63 -5.42
C SER A 94 -10.28 16.58 -5.53
N ALA A 95 -10.65 15.35 -5.89
CA ALA A 95 -9.71 14.27 -6.12
C ALA A 95 -8.72 14.60 -7.25
N LEU A 96 -9.16 15.32 -8.30
CA LEU A 96 -8.29 15.74 -9.39
C LEU A 96 -7.19 16.70 -8.90
N VAL A 97 -7.54 17.68 -8.08
CA VAL A 97 -6.54 18.62 -7.49
C VAL A 97 -5.52 17.86 -6.64
N VAL A 98 -5.98 16.93 -5.80
CA VAL A 98 -5.10 16.07 -5.00
C VAL A 98 -4.15 15.28 -5.90
N ARG A 99 -4.66 14.62 -6.94
CA ARG A 99 -3.86 13.83 -7.90
C ARG A 99 -2.82 14.67 -8.65
N VAL A 100 -3.18 15.89 -9.05
CA VAL A 100 -2.23 16.83 -9.69
C VAL A 100 -1.11 17.22 -8.72
N LEU A 101 -1.44 17.51 -7.46
CA LEU A 101 -0.43 17.77 -6.42
C LEU A 101 0.45 16.56 -6.16
N GLN A 102 -0.14 15.36 -6.11
CA GLN A 102 0.61 14.10 -6.00
C GLN A 102 1.53 13.88 -7.21
N ALA A 103 1.10 14.23 -8.42
CA ALA A 103 1.94 14.17 -9.62
C ALA A 103 3.15 15.11 -9.50
N ALA A 104 2.96 16.32 -8.97
CA ALA A 104 4.04 17.26 -8.72
C ALA A 104 5.02 16.76 -7.64
N LEU A 105 4.52 16.18 -6.55
CA LEU A 105 5.35 15.53 -5.52
C LEU A 105 6.15 14.34 -6.09
N GLY A 106 5.55 13.54 -6.97
CA GLY A 106 6.25 12.46 -7.68
C GLY A 106 7.37 12.98 -8.60
N GLY A 107 7.13 14.13 -9.26
CA GLY A 107 8.15 14.85 -10.02
C GLY A 107 9.31 15.31 -9.14
N ALA A 108 8.99 15.96 -8.02
CA ALA A 108 9.97 16.40 -7.02
C ALA A 108 10.78 15.24 -6.44
N SER A 109 10.13 14.09 -6.17
CA SER A 109 10.77 12.86 -5.68
C SER A 109 11.84 12.37 -6.65
N SER A 110 11.56 12.38 -7.95
CA SER A 110 12.52 11.98 -9.00
C SER A 110 13.75 12.90 -9.02
N VAL A 111 13.56 14.20 -8.85
CA VAL A 111 14.64 15.19 -8.77
C VAL A 111 15.48 15.01 -7.50
N LEU A 112 14.83 14.83 -6.35
CA LEU A 112 15.51 14.58 -5.07
C LEU A 112 16.35 13.31 -5.11
N LEU A 113 15.81 12.24 -5.72
CA LEU A 113 16.52 10.98 -5.89
C LEU A 113 17.76 11.15 -6.81
N ALA A 114 17.61 11.86 -7.92
CA ALA A 114 18.73 12.18 -8.81
C ALA A 114 19.82 12.96 -8.08
N ALA A 115 19.43 13.95 -7.30
CA ALA A 115 20.35 14.76 -6.50
C ALA A 115 21.05 13.97 -5.38
N ALA A 116 20.36 13.00 -4.76
CA ALA A 116 20.95 12.06 -3.80
C ALA A 116 21.93 11.10 -4.49
N GLY A 117 21.50 10.49 -5.60
CA GLY A 117 22.31 9.52 -6.37
C GLY A 117 23.60 10.12 -6.93
N ARG A 118 23.56 11.38 -7.36
CA ARG A 118 24.76 12.11 -7.76
C ARG A 118 25.81 12.15 -6.65
N ARG A 119 25.40 12.26 -5.38
CA ARG A 119 26.31 12.37 -4.23
C ARG A 119 26.79 11.02 -3.71
N PHE A 120 25.90 10.05 -3.66
CA PHE A 120 26.27 8.70 -3.23
C PHE A 120 27.11 7.96 -4.26
N PHE A 121 26.90 8.22 -5.56
CA PHE A 121 27.50 7.49 -6.67
C PHE A 121 28.17 8.40 -7.70
N SER A 122 27.40 8.89 -8.66
CA SER A 122 27.86 9.78 -9.72
C SER A 122 26.68 10.53 -10.36
N ARG A 123 26.97 11.55 -11.15
CA ARG A 123 25.96 12.33 -11.88
C ARG A 123 25.13 11.41 -12.81
N GLY A 124 25.78 10.51 -13.55
CA GLY A 124 25.09 9.58 -14.44
C GLY A 124 24.15 8.63 -13.72
N VAL A 125 24.61 8.02 -12.62
CA VAL A 125 23.81 7.14 -11.78
C VAL A 125 22.63 7.91 -11.16
N GLY A 126 22.87 9.15 -10.68
CA GLY A 126 21.80 9.97 -10.12
C GLY A 126 20.69 10.27 -11.13
N VAL A 127 21.04 10.75 -12.32
CA VAL A 127 20.05 11.03 -13.39
C VAL A 127 19.33 9.75 -13.81
N ALA A 128 20.03 8.63 -13.97
CA ALA A 128 19.41 7.35 -14.31
C ALA A 128 18.44 6.87 -13.22
N ALA A 129 18.81 6.97 -11.93
CA ALA A 129 17.91 6.63 -10.81
C ALA A 129 16.66 7.50 -10.79
N GLY A 130 16.81 8.83 -11.03
CA GLY A 130 15.68 9.73 -11.15
C GLY A 130 14.77 9.40 -12.33
N LEU A 131 15.32 9.04 -13.50
CA LEU A 131 14.56 8.59 -14.67
C LEU A 131 13.86 7.25 -14.42
N VAL A 132 14.55 6.30 -13.77
CA VAL A 132 13.92 5.05 -13.33
C VAL A 132 12.69 5.35 -12.48
N LEU A 133 12.80 6.23 -11.47
CA LEU A 133 11.66 6.58 -10.63
C LEU A 133 10.58 7.37 -11.40
N ALA A 134 10.97 8.21 -12.36
CA ALA A 134 10.03 8.94 -13.21
C ALA A 134 9.14 8.01 -14.03
N CYS A 135 9.73 6.92 -14.55
CA CYS A 135 9.06 5.94 -15.43
C CYS A 135 8.62 4.67 -14.69
N TYR A 136 8.77 4.57 -13.38
CA TYR A 136 8.42 3.38 -12.60
C TYR A 136 6.90 3.22 -12.51
N GLY A 137 6.36 2.23 -13.21
CA GLY A 137 4.92 2.02 -13.36
C GLY A 137 4.13 2.02 -12.05
N PRO A 138 4.53 1.22 -11.03
CA PRO A 138 3.83 1.23 -9.74
C PRO A 138 3.84 2.60 -9.03
N ALA A 139 4.90 3.41 -9.16
CA ALA A 139 4.91 4.76 -8.57
C ALA A 139 4.05 5.76 -9.36
N ILE A 140 3.80 5.51 -10.65
CA ILE A 140 2.82 6.26 -11.45
C ILE A 140 1.41 5.87 -11.01
N PHE A 141 1.14 4.58 -10.88
CA PHE A 141 -0.15 4.05 -10.41
C PHE A 141 -0.59 4.68 -9.09
N PHE A 142 0.28 4.70 -8.08
CA PHE A 142 -0.07 5.26 -6.77
C PHE A 142 -0.39 6.75 -6.77
N VAL A 143 -0.06 7.51 -7.80
CA VAL A 143 -0.42 8.93 -7.91
C VAL A 143 -1.91 9.11 -8.18
N ALA A 144 -2.55 8.16 -8.86
CA ALA A 144 -3.98 8.21 -9.13
C ALA A 144 -4.84 7.92 -7.91
N LEU A 145 -4.30 7.17 -6.96
CA LEU A 145 -5.00 6.82 -5.74
C LEU A 145 -4.97 8.02 -4.77
N VAL A 146 -6.11 8.30 -4.13
CA VAL A 146 -6.16 9.25 -3.01
C VAL A 146 -5.60 8.54 -1.78
N HIS A 147 -4.26 8.35 -1.77
CA HIS A 147 -3.58 7.52 -0.79
C HIS A 147 -2.17 8.04 -0.45
N LYS A 148 -1.67 7.66 0.72
CA LYS A 148 -0.42 8.17 1.33
C LYS A 148 0.89 7.83 0.60
N MET A 149 0.90 6.88 -0.36
CA MET A 149 2.13 6.37 -0.98
C MET A 149 2.98 7.44 -1.68
N THR A 150 2.35 8.46 -2.25
CA THR A 150 3.09 9.57 -2.87
C THR A 150 3.88 10.38 -1.83
N LEU A 151 3.32 10.58 -0.64
CA LEU A 151 4.03 11.20 0.49
C LEU A 151 5.14 10.31 1.02
N ASP A 152 4.91 8.97 1.13
CA ASP A 152 5.95 8.00 1.49
C ASP A 152 7.18 8.14 0.58
N LEU A 153 6.93 8.19 -0.73
CA LEU A 153 7.97 8.33 -1.75
C LEU A 153 8.71 9.66 -1.62
N PHE A 154 7.97 10.75 -1.43
CA PHE A 154 8.52 12.10 -1.29
C PHE A 154 9.37 12.24 -0.03
N PHE A 155 8.90 11.76 1.11
CA PHE A 155 9.69 11.85 2.35
C PHE A 155 10.87 10.88 2.36
N THR A 156 10.75 9.71 1.73
CA THR A 156 11.89 8.80 1.54
C THR A 156 12.98 9.46 0.69
N THR A 157 12.64 10.06 -0.44
CA THR A 157 13.63 10.71 -1.31
C THR A 157 14.20 11.98 -0.67
N SER A 158 13.40 12.71 0.11
CA SER A 158 13.85 13.86 0.92
C SER A 158 14.86 13.45 1.98
N LEU A 159 14.58 12.35 2.71
CA LEU A 159 15.51 11.78 3.67
C LEU A 159 16.82 11.35 3.01
N LEU A 160 16.74 10.60 1.89
CA LEU A 160 17.93 10.17 1.14
C LEU A 160 18.76 11.35 0.65
N TYR A 161 18.12 12.41 0.18
CA TYR A 161 18.83 13.64 -0.21
C TYR A 161 19.50 14.33 0.99
N ALA A 162 18.80 14.45 2.12
CA ALA A 162 19.37 15.04 3.33
C ALA A 162 20.56 14.20 3.86
N LEU A 163 20.45 12.85 3.86
CA LEU A 163 21.55 11.95 4.21
C LEU A 163 22.75 12.09 3.26
N ALA A 164 22.49 12.23 1.95
CA ALA A 164 23.54 12.48 0.97
C ALA A 164 24.30 13.79 1.28
N ARG A 165 23.59 14.85 1.69
CA ARG A 165 24.19 16.12 2.15
C ARG A 165 24.98 15.96 3.43
N VAL A 166 24.51 15.12 4.36
CA VAL A 166 25.26 14.78 5.58
C VAL A 166 26.54 14.00 5.25
N CYS A 167 26.51 13.17 4.18
CA CYS A 167 27.69 12.42 3.73
C CYS A 167 28.77 13.28 3.07
N ASP A 168 28.38 14.32 2.36
CA ASP A 168 29.31 15.18 1.59
C ASP A 168 30.21 16.05 2.49
N GLU A 169 29.72 16.43 3.67
CA GLU A 169 30.40 17.39 4.54
C GLU A 169 31.09 16.67 5.70
N ALA A 170 32.36 16.99 5.96
CA ALA A 170 33.07 16.49 7.14
C ALA A 170 32.37 16.96 8.43
N SER A 171 31.82 18.17 8.43
CA SER A 171 30.94 18.72 9.47
C SER A 171 29.61 19.13 8.87
N PRO A 172 28.62 18.24 8.84
CA PRO A 172 27.33 18.54 8.21
C PRO A 172 26.63 19.71 8.91
N ARG A 173 26.07 20.61 8.12
CA ARG A 173 25.29 21.73 8.63
C ARG A 173 24.06 21.21 9.36
N ARG A 174 23.75 21.79 10.54
CA ARG A 174 22.61 21.42 11.38
C ARG A 174 21.29 21.27 10.62
N ARG A 175 21.07 22.11 9.57
CA ARG A 175 19.86 22.07 8.74
C ARG A 175 19.63 20.71 8.07
N TRP A 176 20.69 20.04 7.60
CA TRP A 176 20.54 18.74 6.93
C TRP A 176 20.21 17.61 7.90
N LEU A 177 20.72 17.72 9.13
CA LEU A 177 20.38 16.76 10.21
C LEU A 177 18.93 16.98 10.67
N LEU A 178 18.50 18.22 10.88
CA LEU A 178 17.11 18.57 11.17
C LEU A 178 16.16 18.09 10.07
N LEU A 179 16.49 18.37 8.80
CA LEU A 179 15.67 17.94 7.66
C LEU A 179 15.61 16.41 7.54
N ALA A 180 16.71 15.69 7.79
CA ALA A 180 16.72 14.24 7.79
C ALA A 180 15.80 13.67 8.89
N GLY A 181 15.89 14.24 10.12
CA GLY A 181 15.00 13.86 11.21
C GLY A 181 13.54 14.18 10.93
N ALA A 182 13.24 15.37 10.42
CA ALA A 182 11.88 15.78 10.06
C ALA A 182 11.30 14.90 8.93
N ALA A 183 12.10 14.59 7.89
CA ALA A 183 11.68 13.71 6.81
C ALA A 183 11.37 12.29 7.32
N LEU A 184 12.17 11.75 8.26
CA LEU A 184 11.87 10.49 8.92
C LEU A 184 10.60 10.58 9.76
N GLY A 185 10.40 11.66 10.52
CA GLY A 185 9.19 11.91 11.29
C GLY A 185 7.95 11.96 10.41
N CYS A 186 7.98 12.71 9.30
CA CYS A 186 6.88 12.77 8.32
C CYS A 186 6.63 11.38 7.69
N LEU A 187 7.69 10.67 7.32
CA LEU A 187 7.57 9.30 6.80
C LEU A 187 6.94 8.36 7.84
N ALA A 188 7.28 8.49 9.12
CA ALA A 188 6.68 7.69 10.18
C ALA A 188 5.19 8.01 10.40
N LEU A 189 4.76 9.26 10.14
CA LEU A 189 3.35 9.67 10.19
C LEU A 189 2.55 9.34 8.93
N THR A 190 3.18 8.79 7.89
CA THR A 190 2.52 8.16 6.75
C THR A 190 2.69 6.64 6.78
N ARG A 191 3.79 6.16 7.38
CA ARG A 191 4.16 4.74 7.43
C ARG A 191 4.96 4.41 8.69
N GLU A 192 4.30 3.83 9.66
CA GLU A 192 4.82 3.62 11.02
C GLU A 192 6.09 2.77 11.07
N ASN A 193 6.18 1.75 10.21
CA ASN A 193 7.34 0.86 10.15
C ASN A 193 8.64 1.57 9.71
N ALA A 194 8.55 2.80 9.18
CA ALA A 194 9.73 3.64 8.93
C ALA A 194 10.50 4.00 10.21
N LEU A 195 9.86 3.93 11.39
CA LEU A 195 10.56 4.09 12.68
C LEU A 195 11.67 3.06 12.90
N ALA A 196 11.62 1.91 12.23
CA ALA A 196 12.72 0.95 12.23
C ALA A 196 14.03 1.52 11.66
N TRP A 197 13.98 2.59 10.87
CA TRP A 197 15.16 3.29 10.39
C TRP A 197 15.83 4.16 11.46
N LEU A 198 15.10 4.56 12.50
CA LEU A 198 15.63 5.42 13.56
C LEU A 198 16.88 4.83 14.22
N PRO A 199 16.87 3.62 14.83
CA PRO A 199 18.07 3.04 15.44
C PRO A 199 19.22 2.87 14.43
N VAL A 200 18.94 2.50 13.19
CA VAL A 200 19.95 2.35 12.13
C VAL A 200 20.66 3.68 11.87
N LEU A 201 19.91 4.78 11.76
CA LEU A 201 20.46 6.11 11.51
C LEU A 201 21.22 6.66 12.72
N LEU A 202 20.74 6.39 13.95
CA LEU A 202 21.46 6.78 15.18
C LEU A 202 22.81 6.05 15.29
N VAL A 203 22.83 4.74 15.05
CA VAL A 203 24.06 3.94 15.03
C VAL A 203 25.00 4.43 13.93
N TRP A 204 24.47 4.69 12.73
CA TRP A 204 25.26 5.21 11.62
C TRP A 204 25.86 6.58 11.92
N LEU A 205 25.10 7.52 12.50
CA LEU A 205 25.61 8.85 12.90
C LEU A 205 26.67 8.74 13.97
N ALA A 206 26.50 7.87 14.97
CA ALA A 206 27.48 7.59 16.00
C ALA A 206 28.77 6.99 15.42
N TRP A 207 28.63 5.96 14.56
CA TRP A 207 29.77 5.28 13.93
C TRP A 207 30.57 6.19 13.00
N ARG A 208 29.88 7.03 12.23
CA ARG A 208 30.50 7.97 11.29
C ARG A 208 31.42 8.98 12.01
N ARG A 209 31.15 9.28 13.28
CA ARG A 209 31.84 10.27 14.12
C ARG A 209 32.41 9.66 15.40
N ARG A 210 32.74 8.36 15.34
CA ARG A 210 33.22 7.61 16.51
C ARG A 210 34.46 8.22 17.16
N ASP A 211 35.27 8.93 16.39
CA ASP A 211 36.49 9.58 16.85
C ASP A 211 36.22 10.94 17.55
N GLU A 212 34.99 11.49 17.36
CA GLU A 212 34.57 12.78 17.91
C GLU A 212 33.23 12.67 18.65
N ARG A 213 33.20 12.10 19.83
CA ARG A 213 31.98 11.82 20.62
C ARG A 213 31.03 13.02 20.76
N ARG A 214 31.60 14.24 21.03
CA ARG A 214 30.78 15.48 21.15
C ARG A 214 30.11 15.88 19.82
N ALA A 215 30.81 15.68 18.71
CA ALA A 215 30.24 15.95 17.39
C ALA A 215 29.18 14.91 17.01
N ALA A 216 29.37 13.63 17.38
CA ALA A 216 28.38 12.58 17.24
C ALA A 216 27.11 12.90 18.03
N ALA A 217 27.24 13.25 19.32
CA ALA A 217 26.10 13.61 20.16
C ALA A 217 25.33 14.82 19.63
N ARG A 218 26.04 15.86 19.15
CA ARG A 218 25.39 17.04 18.52
C ARG A 218 24.66 16.65 17.23
N ALA A 219 25.25 15.80 16.38
CA ALA A 219 24.60 15.36 15.15
C ALA A 219 23.33 14.54 15.44
N ILE A 220 23.39 13.63 16.39
CA ILE A 220 22.25 12.86 16.89
C ILE A 220 21.17 13.81 17.47
N GLY A 221 21.59 14.79 18.30
CA GLY A 221 20.67 15.76 18.88
C GLY A 221 19.90 16.57 17.83
N TRP A 222 20.57 17.07 16.80
CA TRP A 222 19.89 17.79 15.71
C TRP A 222 18.97 16.87 14.89
N PHE A 223 19.37 15.64 14.63
CA PHE A 223 18.54 14.67 13.93
C PHE A 223 17.28 14.31 14.73
N LEU A 224 17.44 14.00 16.02
CA LEU A 224 16.31 13.73 16.92
C LEU A 224 15.43 14.97 17.11
N GLY A 225 16.01 16.17 17.18
CA GLY A 225 15.27 17.43 17.21
C GLY A 225 14.35 17.61 16.01
N GLY A 226 14.83 17.25 14.82
CA GLY A 226 14.02 17.26 13.61
C GLY A 226 12.87 16.24 13.63
N ALA A 227 13.15 15.02 14.11
CA ALA A 227 12.12 13.99 14.25
C ALA A 227 11.08 14.37 15.33
N LEU A 228 11.53 14.89 16.47
CA LEU A 228 10.66 15.29 17.57
C LEU A 228 9.76 16.49 17.20
N LEU A 229 10.26 17.41 16.37
CA LEU A 229 9.45 18.54 15.87
C LEU A 229 8.19 18.05 15.14
N VAL A 230 8.27 16.90 14.47
CA VAL A 230 7.14 16.32 13.71
C VAL A 230 6.34 15.34 14.55
N LEU A 231 7.00 14.43 15.26
CA LEU A 231 6.34 13.38 16.03
C LEU A 231 5.82 13.87 17.39
N GLY A 232 6.45 14.88 17.97
CA GLY A 232 6.10 15.39 19.30
C GLY A 232 4.66 15.89 19.42
N PRO A 233 4.16 16.74 18.49
CA PRO A 233 2.76 17.17 18.51
C PRO A 233 1.77 16.01 18.45
N VAL A 234 2.04 14.98 17.65
CA VAL A 234 1.19 13.79 17.54
C VAL A 234 1.21 12.98 18.84
N ALA A 235 2.40 12.77 19.42
CA ALA A 235 2.52 12.08 20.70
C ALA A 235 1.81 12.83 21.84
N ALA A 236 1.94 14.16 21.89
CA ALA A 236 1.26 15.00 22.88
C ALA A 236 -0.27 14.94 22.73
N ARG A 237 -0.77 15.02 21.49
CA ARG A 237 -2.21 14.88 21.20
C ARG A 237 -2.71 13.49 21.60
N ASN A 238 -2.02 12.41 21.21
CA ASN A 238 -2.43 11.05 21.55
C ASN A 238 -2.40 10.80 23.07
N ALA A 239 -1.44 11.38 23.79
CA ALA A 239 -1.40 11.32 25.25
C ALA A 239 -2.59 12.05 25.90
N ALA A 240 -2.99 13.20 25.35
CA ALA A 240 -4.12 13.98 25.87
C ALA A 240 -5.47 13.25 25.68
N LEU A 241 -5.64 12.50 24.58
CA LEU A 241 -6.90 11.82 24.25
C LEU A 241 -6.95 10.37 24.74
N GLY A 242 -5.85 9.65 24.78
CA GLY A 242 -5.82 8.23 25.12
C GLY A 242 -4.92 7.87 26.30
N GLY A 243 -4.37 8.86 27.02
CA GLY A 243 -3.52 8.64 28.20
C GLY A 243 -2.16 8.01 27.91
N VAL A 244 -1.82 7.67 26.66
CA VAL A 244 -0.57 7.04 26.25
C VAL A 244 0.10 7.85 25.15
N PRO A 245 1.39 8.22 25.29
CA PRO A 245 2.12 9.01 24.29
C PRO A 245 2.54 8.16 23.08
N LEU A 246 1.56 7.61 22.35
CA LEU A 246 1.82 6.92 21.09
C LEU A 246 2.33 7.92 20.06
N VAL A 247 3.55 7.67 19.57
CA VAL A 247 4.21 8.56 18.59
C VAL A 247 3.62 8.47 17.18
N THR A 248 2.84 7.43 16.90
CA THR A 248 2.14 7.21 15.63
C THR A 248 0.70 6.74 15.89
N THR A 249 0.43 5.44 15.80
CA THR A 249 -0.92 4.85 15.75
C THR A 249 -1.07 3.65 16.69
N SER A 250 -2.31 3.17 16.88
CA SER A 250 -2.64 2.02 17.74
C SER A 250 -2.80 0.69 17.00
N GLN A 251 -2.78 0.66 15.66
CA GLN A 251 -3.05 -0.56 14.85
C GLN A 251 -1.93 -1.62 14.84
N ALA A 252 -0.75 -1.32 15.41
CA ALA A 252 0.43 -2.17 15.25
C ALA A 252 0.22 -3.63 15.71
N GLY A 253 -0.50 -3.84 16.81
CA GLY A 253 -0.77 -5.18 17.34
C GLY A 253 -1.68 -6.01 16.43
N VAL A 254 -2.70 -5.39 15.88
CA VAL A 254 -3.64 -6.05 14.94
C VAL A 254 -2.88 -6.46 13.68
N ASN A 255 -2.15 -5.54 13.06
CA ASN A 255 -1.37 -5.83 11.86
C ASN A 255 -0.28 -6.89 12.10
N PHE A 256 0.30 -6.92 13.30
CA PHE A 256 1.26 -7.96 13.67
C PHE A 256 0.59 -9.33 13.76
N TYR A 257 -0.62 -9.41 14.34
CA TYR A 257 -1.39 -10.65 14.42
C TYR A 257 -1.85 -11.13 13.04
N LEU A 258 -2.42 -10.23 12.21
CA LEU A 258 -2.84 -10.58 10.85
C LEU A 258 -1.69 -11.17 10.02
N GLY A 259 -0.48 -10.67 10.22
CA GLY A 259 0.70 -11.22 9.57
C GLY A 259 1.29 -12.46 10.23
N ASN A 260 0.93 -12.82 11.48
CA ASN A 260 1.60 -13.87 12.25
C ASN A 260 0.60 -14.70 13.07
N ASN A 261 -0.21 -15.50 12.39
CA ASN A 261 -1.16 -16.44 12.95
C ASN A 261 -1.15 -17.76 12.15
N ALA A 262 -2.01 -18.70 12.50
CA ALA A 262 -2.04 -20.04 11.88
C ALA A 262 -2.42 -20.00 10.39
N ASP A 263 -3.28 -19.07 10.01
CA ASP A 263 -3.86 -18.95 8.67
C ASP A 263 -3.08 -17.95 7.79
N ALA A 264 -2.09 -17.25 8.36
CA ALA A 264 -1.33 -16.24 7.65
C ALA A 264 -0.46 -16.86 6.53
N ASP A 265 -0.61 -16.36 5.32
CA ASP A 265 0.19 -16.74 4.15
C ASP A 265 1.24 -15.70 3.74
N GLY A 266 1.26 -14.56 4.43
CA GLY A 266 2.12 -13.41 4.17
C GLY A 266 1.40 -12.23 3.51
N THR A 267 0.16 -12.43 3.02
CA THR A 267 -0.73 -11.38 2.52
C THR A 267 -1.79 -11.01 3.57
N TYR A 268 -2.72 -10.14 3.23
CA TYR A 268 -3.77 -9.72 4.15
C TYR A 268 -4.97 -10.68 4.09
N ALA A 269 -5.49 -11.01 5.27
CA ALA A 269 -6.80 -11.60 5.45
C ALA A 269 -7.52 -10.86 6.59
N PRO A 270 -8.79 -10.44 6.43
CA PRO A 270 -9.52 -9.73 7.47
C PRO A 270 -9.78 -10.61 8.70
N LEU A 271 -10.02 -9.97 9.86
CA LEU A 271 -10.37 -10.69 11.10
C LEU A 271 -11.73 -11.40 11.02
N ARG A 272 -12.66 -10.82 10.28
CA ARG A 272 -13.95 -11.41 9.92
C ARG A 272 -14.09 -11.40 8.40
N PHE A 273 -14.56 -12.49 7.87
CA PHE A 273 -14.82 -12.62 6.44
C PHE A 273 -15.81 -11.55 5.96
N GLY A 274 -15.58 -10.97 4.79
CA GLY A 274 -16.41 -9.90 4.23
C GLY A 274 -16.13 -8.49 4.79
N HIS A 275 -15.33 -8.34 5.84
CA HIS A 275 -14.99 -7.07 6.45
C HIS A 275 -13.64 -6.52 5.95
N GLY A 276 -13.63 -5.95 4.74
CA GLY A 276 -12.40 -5.51 4.06
C GLY A 276 -12.01 -4.04 4.27
N SER A 277 -12.83 -3.20 4.90
CA SER A 277 -12.50 -1.80 5.17
C SER A 277 -11.76 -1.64 6.49
N PHE A 278 -10.85 -0.66 6.58
CA PHE A 278 -10.10 -0.42 7.83
C PHE A 278 -11.01 0.03 8.99
N VAL A 279 -12.18 0.58 8.72
CA VAL A 279 -13.17 0.95 9.74
C VAL A 279 -13.75 -0.31 10.37
N GLN A 280 -14.15 -1.28 9.53
CA GLN A 280 -14.62 -2.59 9.96
C GLN A 280 -13.51 -3.37 10.66
N GLU A 281 -12.28 -3.40 10.09
CA GLU A 281 -11.12 -4.05 10.73
C GLU A 281 -10.88 -3.51 12.14
N ARG A 282 -10.93 -2.18 12.32
CA ARG A 282 -10.80 -1.57 13.64
C ARG A 282 -11.90 -2.01 14.60
N GLN A 283 -13.15 -2.00 14.14
CA GLN A 283 -14.30 -2.38 14.94
C GLN A 283 -14.20 -3.85 15.35
N ASP A 284 -13.92 -4.75 14.40
CA ASP A 284 -13.73 -6.17 14.67
C ASP A 284 -12.59 -6.44 15.65
N ALA A 285 -11.49 -5.72 15.49
CA ALA A 285 -10.35 -5.85 16.39
C ALA A 285 -10.69 -5.47 17.84
N ILE A 286 -11.51 -4.45 18.04
CA ILE A 286 -12.01 -4.02 19.35
C ILE A 286 -13.00 -5.05 19.89
N GLU A 287 -14.07 -5.34 19.16
CA GLU A 287 -15.14 -6.24 19.58
C GLU A 287 -14.63 -7.63 19.96
N LEU A 288 -13.82 -8.25 19.10
CA LEU A 288 -13.27 -9.59 19.36
C LEU A 288 -12.33 -9.62 20.57
N ALA A 289 -11.55 -8.55 20.77
CA ALA A 289 -10.68 -8.45 21.94
C ALA A 289 -11.48 -8.23 23.24
N GLU A 290 -12.52 -7.39 23.22
CA GLU A 290 -13.39 -7.10 24.35
C GLU A 290 -14.25 -8.31 24.73
N GLN A 291 -14.83 -9.00 23.75
CA GLN A 291 -15.54 -10.27 23.96
C GLN A 291 -14.63 -11.31 24.64
N ALA A 292 -13.40 -11.46 24.16
CA ALA A 292 -12.45 -12.41 24.75
C ALA A 292 -11.99 -12.03 26.17
N ARG A 293 -12.01 -10.75 26.53
CA ARG A 293 -11.61 -10.24 27.85
C ARG A 293 -12.79 -9.98 28.79
N GLY A 294 -14.02 -9.99 28.30
CA GLY A 294 -15.24 -9.75 29.08
C GLY A 294 -15.38 -8.31 29.59
N ARG A 295 -14.67 -7.34 28.99
CA ARG A 295 -14.72 -5.92 29.36
C ARG A 295 -14.27 -4.99 28.24
N ALA A 296 -14.64 -3.72 28.32
CA ALA A 296 -14.12 -2.68 27.43
C ALA A 296 -12.59 -2.52 27.57
N LEU A 297 -11.93 -2.27 26.45
CA LEU A 297 -10.47 -2.18 26.34
C LEU A 297 -10.05 -0.81 25.76
N SER A 298 -8.99 -0.24 26.31
CA SER A 298 -8.34 0.90 25.68
C SER A 298 -7.64 0.51 24.39
N PRO A 299 -7.37 1.45 23.45
CA PRO A 299 -6.67 1.15 22.19
C PRO A 299 -5.31 0.46 22.38
N ALA A 300 -4.60 0.80 23.45
CA ALA A 300 -3.31 0.18 23.78
C ALA A 300 -3.49 -1.27 24.28
N GLU A 301 -4.57 -1.56 25.00
CA GLU A 301 -4.90 -2.92 25.46
C GLU A 301 -5.36 -3.80 24.30
N VAL A 302 -6.14 -3.27 23.35
CA VAL A 302 -6.51 -3.97 22.11
C VAL A 302 -5.26 -4.35 21.31
N SER A 303 -4.36 -3.39 21.08
CA SER A 303 -3.10 -3.63 20.37
C SER A 303 -2.24 -4.68 21.08
N ARG A 304 -2.16 -4.64 22.40
CA ARG A 304 -1.44 -5.64 23.20
C ARG A 304 -2.09 -7.03 23.10
N TYR A 305 -3.42 -7.12 23.22
CA TYR A 305 -4.15 -8.39 23.10
C TYR A 305 -3.80 -9.14 21.80
N TRP A 306 -3.82 -8.43 20.67
CA TRP A 306 -3.51 -9.02 19.38
C TRP A 306 -2.02 -9.36 19.23
N SER A 307 -1.13 -8.51 19.75
CA SER A 307 0.31 -8.81 19.79
C SER A 307 0.61 -10.06 20.61
N ASP A 308 -0.03 -10.22 21.78
CA ASP A 308 0.16 -11.37 22.66
C ASP A 308 -0.31 -12.66 21.97
N ARG A 309 -1.41 -12.63 21.22
CA ARG A 309 -1.88 -13.76 20.42
C ARG A 309 -0.88 -14.17 19.34
N ALA A 310 -0.33 -13.18 18.62
CA ALA A 310 0.71 -13.43 17.63
C ALA A 310 1.94 -14.09 18.28
N TRP A 311 2.45 -13.53 19.37
CA TRP A 311 3.59 -14.09 20.08
C TRP A 311 3.33 -15.47 20.66
N THR A 312 2.12 -15.75 21.15
CA THR A 312 1.70 -17.08 21.61
C THR A 312 1.80 -18.09 20.47
N TRP A 313 1.28 -17.76 19.29
CA TRP A 313 1.36 -18.64 18.13
C TRP A 313 2.81 -18.83 17.67
N ILE A 314 3.60 -17.77 17.58
CA ILE A 314 5.02 -17.82 17.18
C ILE A 314 5.82 -18.72 18.10
N SER A 315 5.64 -18.57 19.42
CA SER A 315 6.37 -19.37 20.42
C SER A 315 5.95 -20.84 20.42
N ALA A 316 4.69 -21.13 20.13
CA ALA A 316 4.19 -22.50 20.02
C ALA A 316 4.59 -23.17 18.69
N HIS A 317 4.80 -22.40 17.61
CA HIS A 317 5.05 -22.91 16.27
C HIS A 317 6.26 -22.26 15.57
N PRO A 318 7.47 -22.24 16.18
CA PRO A 318 8.62 -21.49 15.66
C PRO A 318 9.05 -21.94 14.27
N GLY A 319 8.94 -23.23 13.94
CA GLY A 319 9.27 -23.76 12.62
C GLY A 319 8.30 -23.30 11.53
N ALA A 320 6.99 -23.21 11.83
CA ALA A 320 5.98 -22.69 10.91
C ALA A 320 6.18 -21.18 10.69
N TRP A 321 6.44 -20.43 11.76
CA TRP A 321 6.73 -19.01 11.67
C TRP A 321 7.98 -18.71 10.85
N LEU A 322 9.07 -19.47 11.00
CA LEU A 322 10.27 -19.28 10.19
C LEU A 322 10.01 -19.52 8.70
N ARG A 323 9.20 -20.54 8.34
CA ARG A 323 8.78 -20.76 6.95
C ARG A 323 7.94 -19.61 6.42
N LEU A 324 6.98 -19.12 7.21
CA LEU A 324 6.17 -17.96 6.87
C LEU A 324 7.03 -16.70 6.70
N LEU A 325 8.00 -16.45 7.59
CA LEU A 325 8.91 -15.31 7.49
C LEU A 325 9.80 -15.41 6.23
N ALA A 326 10.29 -16.60 5.90
CA ALA A 326 11.04 -16.83 4.65
C ALA A 326 10.17 -16.59 3.41
N ARG A 327 8.90 -17.04 3.41
CA ARG A 327 7.94 -16.74 2.33
C ARG A 327 7.71 -15.24 2.20
N LYS A 328 7.43 -14.53 3.30
CA LYS A 328 7.27 -13.07 3.31
C LYS A 328 8.51 -12.34 2.82
N TRP A 329 9.70 -12.78 3.23
CA TRP A 329 10.96 -12.24 2.73
C TRP A 329 11.07 -12.37 1.21
N MET A 330 10.72 -13.53 0.65
CA MET A 330 10.71 -13.72 -0.81
C MET A 330 9.65 -12.83 -1.49
N LEU A 331 8.46 -12.69 -0.90
CA LEU A 331 7.40 -11.81 -1.43
C LEU A 331 7.83 -10.34 -1.47
N VAL A 332 8.58 -9.85 -0.47
CA VAL A 332 9.12 -8.48 -0.48
C VAL A 332 9.99 -8.21 -1.71
N TRP A 333 10.77 -9.21 -2.15
CA TRP A 333 11.64 -9.10 -3.33
C TRP A 333 10.99 -9.62 -4.61
N GLY A 334 9.74 -10.06 -4.53
CA GLY A 334 8.99 -10.63 -5.64
C GLY A 334 8.72 -9.63 -6.77
N ALA A 335 8.66 -10.15 -8.00
CA ALA A 335 8.35 -9.35 -9.19
C ALA A 335 6.89 -8.92 -9.26
N GLN A 336 5.99 -9.67 -8.59
CA GLN A 336 4.57 -9.41 -8.58
C GLN A 336 4.25 -8.23 -7.64
N GLU A 337 3.43 -7.30 -8.11
CA GLU A 337 2.82 -6.30 -7.24
C GLU A 337 1.61 -6.94 -6.56
N ILE A 338 1.68 -7.05 -5.23
CA ILE A 338 0.60 -7.62 -4.42
C ILE A 338 -0.43 -6.52 -4.21
N PRO A 339 -1.65 -6.67 -4.76
CA PRO A 339 -2.69 -5.67 -4.64
C PRO A 339 -3.18 -5.54 -3.19
N ASP A 340 -3.88 -4.46 -2.95
CA ASP A 340 -4.65 -4.19 -1.76
C ASP A 340 -6.11 -3.92 -2.18
N SER A 341 -6.73 -2.82 -1.74
CA SER A 341 -8.07 -2.42 -2.19
C SER A 341 -8.15 -2.07 -3.69
N ASP A 342 -7.03 -1.61 -4.25
CA ASP A 342 -6.94 -1.17 -5.64
C ASP A 342 -6.09 -2.15 -6.47
N GLU A 343 -6.68 -2.72 -7.50
CA GLU A 343 -6.02 -3.66 -8.41
C GLU A 343 -5.39 -2.93 -9.61
N PRO A 344 -4.06 -2.96 -9.77
CA PRO A 344 -3.40 -2.26 -10.89
C PRO A 344 -3.86 -2.71 -12.29
N ALA A 345 -4.42 -3.91 -12.43
CA ALA A 345 -4.84 -4.45 -13.73
C ALA A 345 -5.94 -3.60 -14.36
N VAL A 346 -6.97 -3.20 -13.58
CA VAL A 346 -8.08 -2.40 -14.08
C VAL A 346 -7.64 -1.00 -14.51
N TYR A 347 -6.67 -0.41 -13.80
CA TYR A 347 -6.08 0.88 -14.19
C TYR A 347 -5.19 0.77 -15.43
N ARG A 348 -4.47 -0.34 -15.61
CA ARG A 348 -3.69 -0.60 -16.84
C ARG A 348 -4.57 -0.78 -18.05
N ASP A 349 -5.74 -1.39 -17.89
CA ASP A 349 -6.68 -1.54 -19.00
C ASP A 349 -7.20 -0.17 -19.46
N ALA A 350 -7.34 0.78 -18.53
CA ALA A 350 -7.81 2.14 -18.81
C ALA A 350 -6.71 3.13 -19.24
N SER A 351 -5.39 2.80 -19.10
CA SER A 351 -4.31 3.76 -19.31
C SER A 351 -3.20 3.23 -20.23
N LEU A 352 -2.90 4.00 -21.28
CA LEU A 352 -1.75 3.78 -22.16
C LEU A 352 -0.43 4.05 -21.44
N VAL A 353 -0.38 5.12 -20.64
CA VAL A 353 0.82 5.48 -19.87
C VAL A 353 1.18 4.36 -18.92
N LEU A 354 0.20 3.83 -18.18
CA LEU A 354 0.47 2.78 -17.21
C LEU A 354 0.88 1.47 -17.89
N ARG A 355 0.22 1.10 -19.01
CA ARG A 355 0.64 -0.06 -19.82
C ARG A 355 2.07 0.06 -20.31
N ALA A 356 2.47 1.22 -20.80
CA ALA A 356 3.80 1.45 -21.34
C ALA A 356 4.90 1.45 -20.25
N THR A 357 4.59 1.92 -19.05
CA THR A 357 5.54 2.05 -17.94
C THR A 357 5.58 0.85 -17.01
N TRP A 358 4.55 0.01 -16.97
CA TRP A 358 4.44 -1.15 -16.09
C TRP A 358 5.55 -2.19 -16.22
N PRO A 359 6.14 -2.46 -17.40
CA PRO A 359 7.27 -3.37 -17.50
C PRO A 359 8.47 -2.96 -16.64
N LEU A 360 8.63 -1.66 -16.34
CA LEU A 360 9.57 -1.18 -15.34
C LEU A 360 8.96 -1.32 -13.94
N SER A 361 8.95 -2.53 -13.43
CA SER A 361 8.40 -2.91 -12.11
C SER A 361 9.51 -3.39 -11.18
N PHE A 362 9.13 -3.81 -9.97
CA PHE A 362 10.08 -4.29 -8.97
C PHE A 362 10.85 -5.54 -9.42
N GLY A 363 10.25 -6.36 -10.30
CA GLY A 363 10.91 -7.51 -10.90
C GLY A 363 12.12 -7.18 -11.80
N VAL A 364 12.21 -5.95 -12.31
CA VAL A 364 13.40 -5.43 -13.01
C VAL A 364 14.32 -4.70 -12.04
N LEU A 365 13.73 -3.95 -11.12
CA LEU A 365 14.46 -3.07 -10.19
C LEU A 365 15.31 -3.88 -9.20
N ALA A 366 14.74 -4.89 -8.55
CA ALA A 366 15.41 -5.65 -7.50
C ALA A 366 16.63 -6.44 -8.00
N PRO A 367 16.58 -7.18 -9.12
CA PRO A 367 17.75 -7.87 -9.67
C PRO A 367 18.90 -6.93 -10.05
N LEU A 368 18.58 -5.80 -10.71
CA LEU A 368 19.60 -4.79 -11.06
C LEU A 368 20.18 -4.13 -9.80
N ALA A 369 19.35 -3.89 -8.78
CA ALA A 369 19.81 -3.34 -7.52
C ALA A 369 20.79 -4.27 -6.80
N LEU A 370 20.57 -5.59 -6.84
CA LEU A 370 21.49 -6.56 -6.25
C LEU A 370 22.88 -6.50 -6.92
N VAL A 371 22.94 -6.43 -8.26
CA VAL A 371 24.20 -6.22 -8.99
C VAL A 371 24.87 -4.93 -8.53
N GLY A 372 24.12 -3.84 -8.43
CA GLY A 372 24.64 -2.54 -7.99
C GLY A 372 25.13 -2.54 -6.53
N ILE A 373 24.46 -3.26 -5.64
CA ILE A 373 24.90 -3.44 -4.25
C ILE A 373 26.26 -4.15 -4.24
N VAL A 374 26.37 -5.30 -4.91
CA VAL A 374 27.62 -6.10 -4.97
C VAL A 374 28.77 -5.27 -5.55
N ALA A 375 28.55 -4.58 -6.67
CA ALA A 375 29.56 -3.71 -7.28
C ALA A 375 29.97 -2.56 -6.33
N SER A 376 29.02 -1.92 -5.66
CA SER A 376 29.28 -0.83 -4.75
C SER A 376 30.06 -1.25 -3.49
N LEU A 377 29.77 -2.43 -2.95
CA LEU A 377 30.50 -3.00 -1.82
C LEU A 377 31.94 -3.38 -2.20
N ARG A 378 32.14 -3.99 -3.38
CA ARG A 378 33.47 -4.29 -3.91
C ARG A 378 34.30 -3.04 -4.12
N ALA A 379 33.70 -1.97 -4.65
CA ALA A 379 34.36 -0.67 -4.82
C ALA A 379 34.53 0.12 -3.50
N ARG A 380 34.18 -0.47 -2.35
CA ARG A 380 34.25 0.16 -1.00
C ARG A 380 33.59 1.53 -0.94
N ARG A 381 32.49 1.73 -1.68
CA ARG A 381 31.72 2.97 -1.65
C ARG A 381 31.05 3.18 -0.29
N ARG A 382 30.87 4.42 0.13
CA ARG A 382 30.24 4.80 1.40
C ARG A 382 28.70 4.68 1.36
N VAL A 383 28.18 3.55 0.86
CA VAL A 383 26.74 3.27 0.67
C VAL A 383 26.15 2.34 1.71
N GLY A 384 26.92 1.97 2.76
CA GLY A 384 26.47 1.03 3.79
C GLY A 384 25.17 1.45 4.48
N VAL A 385 24.95 2.75 4.68
CA VAL A 385 23.68 3.26 5.24
C VAL A 385 22.50 2.96 4.32
N LEU A 386 22.65 3.08 2.99
CA LEU A 386 21.58 2.77 2.04
C LEU A 386 21.23 1.28 2.07
N VAL A 387 22.25 0.41 2.14
CA VAL A 387 22.05 -1.05 2.27
C VAL A 387 21.35 -1.36 3.60
N ALA A 388 21.77 -0.74 4.70
CA ALA A 388 21.15 -0.95 6.00
C ALA A 388 19.67 -0.51 6.00
N LEU A 389 19.35 0.67 5.44
CA LEU A 389 17.98 1.15 5.32
C LEU A 389 17.13 0.23 4.42
N LEU A 390 17.68 -0.24 3.30
CA LEU A 390 17.00 -1.17 2.40
C LEU A 390 16.65 -2.49 3.10
N LEU A 391 17.63 -3.10 3.77
CA LEU A 391 17.43 -4.37 4.49
C LEU A 391 16.48 -4.21 5.68
N THR A 392 16.59 -3.11 6.44
CA THR A 392 15.69 -2.82 7.57
C THR A 392 14.25 -2.63 7.09
N SER A 393 14.05 -1.92 5.97
CA SER A 393 12.73 -1.76 5.36
C SER A 393 12.15 -3.11 4.94
N ALA A 394 12.94 -3.93 4.24
CA ALA A 394 12.53 -5.26 3.82
C ALA A 394 12.18 -6.16 5.03
N ALA A 395 13.02 -6.13 6.07
CA ALA A 395 12.80 -6.91 7.29
C ALA A 395 11.55 -6.44 8.05
N SER A 396 11.34 -5.12 8.18
CA SER A 396 10.14 -4.59 8.85
C SER A 396 8.86 -4.92 8.08
N THR A 397 8.90 -4.90 6.74
CA THR A 397 7.75 -5.34 5.92
C THR A 397 7.48 -6.84 6.10
N ALA A 398 8.52 -7.69 6.03
CA ALA A 398 8.38 -9.13 6.21
C ALA A 398 7.93 -9.53 7.63
N ALA A 399 8.19 -8.69 8.65
CA ALA A 399 7.72 -8.94 10.01
C ALA A 399 6.20 -8.83 10.17
N PHE A 400 5.53 -8.09 9.28
CA PHE A 400 4.07 -7.88 9.29
C PHE A 400 3.41 -8.54 8.08
N LEU A 401 2.88 -7.78 7.16
CA LEU A 401 2.19 -8.17 5.93
C LEU A 401 2.94 -7.65 4.72
N VAL A 402 2.82 -8.31 3.58
CA VAL A 402 3.47 -7.90 2.34
C VAL A 402 2.43 -7.46 1.32
N PHE A 403 2.46 -6.15 1.02
CA PHE A 403 1.72 -5.54 -0.08
C PHE A 403 2.66 -4.78 -1.00
N GLY A 404 2.27 -4.56 -2.24
CA GLY A 404 3.00 -3.70 -3.18
C GLY A 404 3.24 -2.31 -2.59
N ARG A 405 2.24 -1.72 -1.94
CA ARG A 405 2.33 -0.42 -1.27
C ARG A 405 3.36 -0.37 -0.12
N TYR A 406 3.65 -1.48 0.54
CA TYR A 406 4.63 -1.51 1.64
C TYR A 406 6.08 -1.52 1.15
N ARG A 407 6.30 -1.77 -0.15
CA ARG A 407 7.61 -1.68 -0.80
C ARG A 407 8.00 -0.25 -1.19
N VAL A 408 7.08 0.73 -1.11
CA VAL A 408 7.33 2.12 -1.55
C VAL A 408 8.62 2.73 -0.97
N PRO A 409 8.96 2.58 0.33
CA PRO A 409 10.22 3.10 0.86
C PRO A 409 11.48 2.39 0.32
N LEU A 410 11.36 1.15 -0.17
CA LEU A 410 12.47 0.42 -0.79
C LEU A 410 12.79 0.95 -2.19
N ILE A 411 11.77 1.39 -2.94
CA ILE A 411 11.87 1.75 -4.35
C ILE A 411 12.97 2.78 -4.64
N PRO A 412 13.07 3.94 -3.94
CA PRO A 412 14.11 4.91 -4.22
C PRO A 412 15.51 4.38 -3.98
N ILE A 413 15.70 3.57 -2.93
CA ILE A 413 17.00 2.98 -2.60
C ILE A 413 17.38 1.92 -3.65
N ALA A 414 16.43 1.06 -4.00
CA ALA A 414 16.60 0.07 -5.05
C ALA A 414 16.90 0.72 -6.41
N ALA A 415 16.24 1.85 -6.76
CA ALA A 415 16.50 2.58 -8.00
C ALA A 415 17.91 3.17 -8.06
N LEU A 416 18.46 3.64 -6.94
CA LEU A 416 19.86 4.08 -6.86
C LEU A 416 20.83 2.93 -7.18
N PHE A 417 20.61 1.79 -6.55
CA PHE A 417 21.46 0.62 -6.77
C PHE A 417 21.23 -0.02 -8.15
N ALA A 418 20.00 -0.05 -8.66
CA ALA A 418 19.70 -0.55 -10.00
C ALA A 418 20.37 0.29 -11.08
N ALA A 419 20.34 1.62 -10.95
CA ALA A 419 21.10 2.50 -11.84
C ALA A 419 22.61 2.23 -11.74
N ALA A 420 23.16 2.08 -10.54
CA ALA A 420 24.57 1.73 -10.34
C ALA A 420 24.92 0.37 -10.98
N GLY A 421 24.05 -0.63 -10.82
CA GLY A 421 24.22 -1.96 -11.44
C GLY A 421 24.19 -1.92 -12.96
N ALA A 422 23.28 -1.15 -13.54
CA ALA A 422 23.23 -0.96 -15.00
C ALA A 422 24.49 -0.29 -15.55
N PHE A 423 25.02 0.72 -14.84
CA PHE A 423 26.28 1.37 -15.20
C PHE A 423 27.48 0.41 -15.07
N GLU A 424 27.51 -0.43 -14.05
CA GLU A 424 28.55 -1.44 -13.86
C GLU A 424 28.53 -2.48 -14.99
N LEU A 425 27.37 -3.07 -15.29
CA LEU A 425 27.21 -4.02 -16.40
C LEU A 425 27.65 -3.40 -17.73
N ALA A 426 27.26 -2.14 -17.97
CA ALA A 426 27.67 -1.42 -19.15
C ALA A 426 29.19 -1.13 -19.18
N ALA A 427 29.83 -0.90 -18.06
CA ALA A 427 31.27 -0.70 -17.95
C ALA A 427 32.03 -2.00 -18.22
N LEU A 428 31.62 -3.12 -17.61
CA LEU A 428 32.19 -4.43 -17.82
C LEU A 428 32.07 -4.90 -19.29
N ALA A 429 30.91 -4.67 -19.91
CA ALA A 429 30.68 -5.03 -21.31
C ALA A 429 31.54 -4.22 -22.32
N ARG A 430 31.96 -3.01 -21.94
CA ARG A 430 32.78 -2.13 -22.81
C ARG A 430 34.28 -2.21 -22.56
N ALA A 431 34.70 -2.83 -21.46
CA ALA A 431 36.12 -2.97 -21.13
C ALA A 431 36.87 -3.75 -22.20
N ARG A 432 38.11 -3.33 -22.48
CA ARG A 432 39.01 -3.99 -23.44
C ARG A 432 40.39 -4.23 -22.79
N PRO A 433 40.86 -5.48 -22.60
CA PRO A 433 40.13 -6.73 -22.87
C PRO A 433 38.89 -6.89 -21.96
N ALA A 434 37.87 -7.62 -22.46
CA ALA A 434 36.66 -7.86 -21.68
C ALA A 434 36.96 -8.73 -20.45
N PRO A 435 36.58 -8.34 -19.24
CA PRO A 435 36.74 -9.14 -18.03
C PRO A 435 35.66 -10.23 -17.97
N GLY A 436 35.83 -11.28 -18.78
CA GLY A 436 34.82 -12.31 -19.04
C GLY A 436 34.27 -12.98 -17.78
N ARG A 437 35.13 -13.22 -16.76
CA ARG A 437 34.69 -13.80 -15.47
C ARG A 437 33.79 -12.83 -14.66
N GLU A 438 34.15 -11.54 -14.60
CA GLU A 438 33.39 -10.56 -13.84
C GLU A 438 32.06 -10.23 -14.50
N LEU A 439 32.06 -10.06 -15.82
CA LEU A 439 30.83 -9.86 -16.60
C LEU A 439 29.93 -11.09 -16.51
N GLY A 440 30.49 -12.30 -16.69
CA GLY A 440 29.74 -13.56 -16.54
C GLY A 440 29.13 -13.71 -15.17
N ALA A 441 29.86 -13.41 -14.09
CA ALA A 441 29.33 -13.44 -12.72
C ALA A 441 28.22 -12.40 -12.49
N ALA A 442 28.38 -11.18 -13.02
CA ALA A 442 27.35 -10.14 -12.88
C ALA A 442 26.06 -10.49 -13.65
N VAL A 443 26.19 -11.04 -14.86
CA VAL A 443 25.06 -11.53 -15.67
C VAL A 443 24.38 -12.73 -15.00
N ALA A 444 25.17 -13.69 -14.48
CA ALA A 444 24.62 -14.83 -13.76
C ALA A 444 23.87 -14.41 -12.49
N LEU A 445 24.41 -13.46 -11.73
CA LEU A 445 23.74 -12.89 -10.56
C LEU A 445 22.41 -12.21 -10.94
N LEU A 446 22.42 -11.42 -12.01
CA LEU A 446 21.22 -10.76 -12.54
C LEU A 446 20.16 -11.78 -12.94
N ALA A 447 20.55 -12.81 -13.71
CA ALA A 447 19.64 -13.86 -14.17
C ALA A 447 19.06 -14.67 -13.00
N LEU A 448 19.91 -15.07 -12.05
CA LEU A 448 19.48 -15.81 -10.85
C LEU A 448 18.49 -14.97 -10.01
N ALA A 449 18.80 -13.69 -9.78
CA ALA A 449 17.92 -12.79 -9.04
C ALA A 449 16.59 -12.55 -9.77
N ALA A 450 16.62 -12.42 -11.11
CA ALA A 450 15.41 -12.25 -11.92
C ALA A 450 14.53 -13.52 -11.91
N VAL A 451 15.11 -14.70 -11.88
CA VAL A 451 14.37 -15.97 -11.71
C VAL A 451 13.82 -16.06 -10.27
N ALA A 452 14.67 -15.82 -9.27
CA ALA A 452 14.27 -15.89 -7.86
C ALA A 452 13.13 -14.91 -7.53
N SER A 453 13.12 -13.71 -8.11
CA SER A 453 12.05 -12.72 -7.90
C SER A 453 10.68 -13.16 -8.43
N ARG A 454 10.60 -14.22 -9.23
CA ARG A 454 9.32 -14.77 -9.72
C ARG A 454 8.69 -15.79 -8.77
N PHE A 455 9.30 -16.04 -7.61
CA PHE A 455 8.83 -17.00 -6.60
C PHE A 455 8.83 -16.36 -5.21
N PRO A 456 7.85 -16.71 -4.32
CA PRO A 456 6.67 -17.49 -4.64
C PRO A 456 5.71 -16.68 -5.53
N ARG A 457 4.86 -17.34 -6.27
CA ARG A 457 3.75 -16.70 -6.97
C ARG A 457 2.55 -16.67 -6.03
N ILE A 458 1.85 -15.56 -6.06
CA ILE A 458 0.48 -15.47 -5.56
C ILE A 458 -0.37 -15.76 -6.78
N GLU A 459 -1.06 -16.87 -6.76
CA GLU A 459 -2.00 -17.24 -7.80
C GLU A 459 -3.29 -16.46 -7.55
N ASP A 460 -3.55 -15.50 -8.40
CA ASP A 460 -4.83 -14.84 -8.51
C ASP A 460 -5.28 -15.03 -9.97
N ALA A 461 -6.23 -15.92 -10.15
CA ALA A 461 -6.76 -16.24 -11.46
C ALA A 461 -7.65 -15.11 -11.99
N HIS A 462 -8.22 -14.31 -11.09
CA HIS A 462 -9.25 -13.31 -11.38
C HIS A 462 -8.94 -11.96 -10.71
N PRO A 463 -7.83 -11.30 -11.06
CA PRO A 463 -7.36 -10.12 -10.33
C PRO A 463 -8.32 -8.92 -10.42
N ARG A 464 -9.20 -8.87 -11.44
CA ARG A 464 -10.16 -7.78 -11.61
C ARG A 464 -11.43 -7.96 -10.80
N ALA A 465 -11.82 -9.19 -10.50
CA ALA A 465 -13.07 -9.50 -9.81
C ALA A 465 -13.20 -8.76 -8.49
N MET A 466 -12.15 -8.81 -7.65
CA MET A 466 -12.13 -8.10 -6.37
C MET A 466 -12.22 -6.57 -6.55
N ALA A 467 -11.57 -6.01 -7.57
CA ALA A 467 -11.65 -4.57 -7.84
C ALA A 467 -13.07 -4.14 -8.21
N TYR A 468 -13.72 -4.89 -9.10
CA TYR A 468 -15.11 -4.63 -9.48
C TYR A 468 -16.07 -4.85 -8.31
N TYR A 469 -15.85 -5.87 -7.49
CA TYR A 469 -16.62 -6.09 -6.28
C TYR A 469 -16.52 -4.90 -5.31
N ASN A 470 -15.32 -4.45 -5.00
CA ASN A 470 -15.08 -3.29 -4.13
C ASN A 470 -15.70 -2.00 -4.69
N LEU A 471 -15.68 -1.83 -6.02
CA LEU A 471 -16.38 -0.74 -6.70
C LEU A 471 -17.89 -0.84 -6.50
N GLY A 472 -18.47 -2.04 -6.67
CA GLY A 472 -19.88 -2.32 -6.44
C GLY A 472 -20.31 -1.97 -5.02
N VAL A 473 -19.59 -2.46 -4.01
CA VAL A 473 -19.85 -2.15 -2.59
C VAL A 473 -19.83 -0.63 -2.32
N THR A 474 -18.86 0.08 -2.91
CA THR A 474 -18.75 1.53 -2.72
C THR A 474 -19.91 2.28 -3.36
N LEU A 475 -20.31 1.89 -4.58
CA LEU A 475 -21.44 2.49 -5.32
C LEU A 475 -22.77 2.21 -4.63
N GLU A 476 -22.97 0.99 -4.14
CA GLU A 476 -24.15 0.60 -3.38
C GLU A 476 -24.28 1.42 -2.10
N GLY A 477 -23.20 1.54 -1.32
CA GLY A 477 -23.16 2.39 -0.13
C GLY A 477 -23.41 3.89 -0.40
N SER A 478 -23.23 4.33 -1.65
CA SER A 478 -23.55 5.68 -2.12
C SER A 478 -24.96 5.81 -2.71
N GLY A 479 -25.74 4.72 -2.75
CA GLY A 479 -27.08 4.67 -3.32
C GLY A 479 -27.12 4.61 -4.86
N GLU A 480 -25.98 4.39 -5.53
CA GLU A 480 -25.87 4.30 -6.98
C GLU A 480 -26.12 2.87 -7.48
N THR A 481 -27.30 2.33 -7.15
CA THR A 481 -27.65 0.91 -7.28
C THR A 481 -27.48 0.33 -8.69
N ALA A 482 -27.83 1.08 -9.74
CA ALA A 482 -27.66 0.60 -11.12
C ALA A 482 -26.18 0.40 -11.48
N ARG A 483 -25.32 1.34 -11.12
CA ARG A 483 -23.86 1.24 -11.33
C ARG A 483 -23.23 0.16 -10.46
N ALA A 484 -23.73 -0.01 -9.23
CA ALA A 484 -23.31 -1.09 -8.36
C ALA A 484 -23.61 -2.47 -8.99
N ALA A 485 -24.81 -2.66 -9.55
CA ALA A 485 -25.17 -3.89 -10.25
C ALA A 485 -24.25 -4.16 -11.46
N ASP A 486 -23.89 -3.13 -12.22
CA ASP A 486 -22.95 -3.28 -13.35
C ASP A 486 -21.55 -3.67 -12.87
N ALA A 487 -21.10 -3.11 -11.75
CA ALA A 487 -19.82 -3.46 -11.15
C ALA A 487 -19.82 -4.92 -10.63
N TYR A 488 -20.87 -5.36 -9.93
CA TYR A 488 -20.99 -6.76 -9.49
C TYR A 488 -21.10 -7.73 -10.68
N ARG A 489 -21.83 -7.39 -11.75
CA ARG A 489 -21.84 -8.18 -13.01
C ARG A 489 -20.44 -8.31 -13.61
N ALA A 490 -19.64 -7.25 -13.58
CA ALA A 490 -18.26 -7.30 -14.04
C ALA A 490 -17.39 -8.18 -13.14
N ALA A 491 -17.62 -8.17 -11.82
CA ALA A 491 -16.94 -9.05 -10.86
C ALA A 491 -17.25 -10.52 -11.15
N VAL A 492 -18.51 -10.89 -11.26
CA VAL A 492 -18.99 -12.24 -11.62
C VAL A 492 -18.50 -12.65 -13.00
N GLY A 493 -18.47 -11.71 -13.97
CA GLY A 493 -17.96 -11.97 -15.32
C GLY A 493 -16.46 -12.28 -15.37
N ASP A 494 -15.64 -11.68 -14.49
CA ASP A 494 -14.21 -11.99 -14.35
C ASP A 494 -13.98 -13.25 -13.51
N ASN A 495 -14.75 -13.44 -12.42
CA ASN A 495 -14.73 -14.63 -11.57
C ASN A 495 -16.13 -15.22 -11.35
N PRO A 496 -16.54 -16.22 -12.15
CA PRO A 496 -17.83 -16.86 -11.97
C PRO A 496 -17.99 -17.66 -10.65
N ASP A 497 -16.90 -17.93 -9.94
CA ASP A 497 -16.93 -18.60 -8.64
C ASP A 497 -16.81 -17.61 -7.46
N PHE A 498 -17.12 -16.33 -7.67
CA PHE A 498 -17.07 -15.29 -6.64
C PHE A 498 -18.43 -15.20 -5.92
N GLU A 499 -18.59 -16.01 -4.88
CA GLU A 499 -19.84 -16.18 -4.15
C GLU A 499 -20.42 -14.86 -3.64
N GLU A 500 -19.62 -14.02 -2.99
CA GLU A 500 -20.09 -12.76 -2.41
C GLU A 500 -20.57 -11.76 -3.49
N ALA A 501 -19.98 -11.81 -4.68
CA ALA A 501 -20.43 -10.97 -5.78
C ALA A 501 -21.80 -11.43 -6.32
N HIS A 502 -22.07 -12.74 -6.32
CA HIS A 502 -23.38 -13.29 -6.66
C HIS A 502 -24.44 -12.88 -5.62
N VAL A 503 -24.14 -13.00 -4.30
CA VAL A 503 -25.04 -12.57 -3.22
C VAL A 503 -25.41 -11.10 -3.37
N ASN A 504 -24.41 -10.22 -3.46
CA ASN A 504 -24.69 -8.77 -3.54
C ASN A 504 -25.43 -8.41 -4.84
N LEU A 505 -25.08 -9.05 -5.96
CA LEU A 505 -25.80 -8.84 -7.24
C LEU A 505 -27.24 -9.34 -7.13
N GLY A 506 -27.46 -10.52 -6.54
CA GLY A 506 -28.76 -11.14 -6.35
C GLY A 506 -29.69 -10.28 -5.53
N ALA A 507 -29.23 -9.84 -4.36
CA ALA A 507 -29.97 -8.93 -3.48
C ALA A 507 -30.33 -7.61 -4.19
N LEU A 508 -29.38 -7.04 -4.93
CA LEU A 508 -29.56 -5.76 -5.62
C LEU A 508 -30.56 -5.86 -6.78
N LEU A 509 -30.53 -6.96 -7.54
CA LEU A 509 -31.49 -7.23 -8.61
C LEU A 509 -32.89 -7.44 -8.07
N ALA A 510 -33.04 -8.24 -7.01
CA ALA A 510 -34.33 -8.48 -6.37
C ALA A 510 -34.93 -7.19 -5.82
N ASN A 511 -34.16 -6.39 -5.09
CA ASN A 511 -34.57 -5.07 -4.59
C ASN A 511 -34.95 -4.09 -5.73
N GLY A 512 -34.34 -4.24 -6.90
CA GLY A 512 -34.69 -3.50 -8.12
C GLY A 512 -35.91 -4.02 -8.87
N GLY A 513 -36.55 -5.10 -8.41
CA GLY A 513 -37.74 -5.73 -9.03
C GLY A 513 -37.43 -6.84 -10.04
N ASP A 514 -36.16 -7.13 -10.34
CA ASP A 514 -35.76 -8.32 -11.13
C ASP A 514 -35.64 -9.53 -10.22
N LEU A 515 -36.80 -10.01 -9.73
CA LEU A 515 -36.87 -11.13 -8.76
C LEU A 515 -36.30 -12.44 -9.33
N ASP A 516 -36.54 -12.69 -10.64
CA ASP A 516 -35.99 -13.90 -11.28
C ASP A 516 -34.47 -13.80 -11.48
N GLY A 517 -33.97 -12.61 -11.81
CA GLY A 517 -32.55 -12.31 -11.87
C GLY A 517 -31.89 -12.52 -10.52
N GLY A 518 -32.44 -11.91 -9.47
CA GLY A 518 -31.97 -12.07 -8.10
C GLY A 518 -31.93 -13.53 -7.68
N ALA A 519 -33.05 -14.26 -7.84
CA ALA A 519 -33.10 -15.67 -7.49
C ALA A 519 -32.11 -16.56 -8.27
N ARG A 520 -31.71 -16.19 -9.49
CA ARG A 520 -30.66 -16.92 -10.23
C ARG A 520 -29.29 -16.73 -9.61
N GLU A 521 -28.93 -15.49 -9.29
CA GLU A 521 -27.63 -15.18 -8.69
C GLU A 521 -27.50 -15.80 -7.30
N GLU A 522 -28.56 -15.73 -6.47
CA GLU A 522 -28.56 -16.37 -5.14
C GLU A 522 -28.44 -17.89 -5.20
N ARG A 523 -29.05 -18.54 -6.20
CA ARG A 523 -28.86 -19.99 -6.41
C ARG A 523 -27.44 -20.33 -6.80
N GLU A 524 -26.79 -19.47 -7.57
CA GLU A 524 -25.38 -19.65 -7.93
C GLU A 524 -24.49 -19.45 -6.70
N ALA A 525 -24.76 -18.45 -5.87
CA ALA A 525 -24.08 -18.27 -4.58
C ALA A 525 -24.21 -19.52 -3.70
N LEU A 526 -25.42 -20.05 -3.56
CA LEU A 526 -25.67 -21.28 -2.79
C LEU A 526 -25.08 -22.55 -3.42
N ARG A 527 -24.89 -22.58 -4.74
CA ARG A 527 -24.13 -23.65 -5.39
C ARG A 527 -22.68 -23.65 -4.97
N LEU A 528 -22.09 -22.45 -4.84
CA LEU A 528 -20.71 -22.23 -4.43
C LEU A 528 -20.53 -22.45 -2.94
N LYS A 529 -21.45 -21.93 -2.11
CA LYS A 529 -21.43 -22.01 -0.65
C LYS A 529 -22.82 -22.36 -0.09
N PRO A 530 -23.12 -23.67 0.03
CA PRO A 530 -24.45 -24.14 0.45
C PRO A 530 -24.85 -23.78 1.88
N ASP A 531 -23.91 -23.33 2.70
CA ASP A 531 -24.10 -22.99 4.11
C ASP A 531 -24.07 -21.47 4.38
N ASP A 532 -24.46 -20.65 3.40
CA ASP A 532 -24.59 -19.20 3.57
C ASP A 532 -26.02 -18.81 3.98
N ALA A 533 -26.19 -18.32 5.23
CA ALA A 533 -27.48 -17.92 5.77
C ALA A 533 -28.04 -16.66 5.10
N THR A 534 -27.16 -15.76 4.64
CA THR A 534 -27.56 -14.54 3.91
C THR A 534 -28.13 -14.89 2.54
N ALA A 535 -27.40 -15.68 1.74
CA ALA A 535 -27.84 -16.12 0.41
C ALA A 535 -29.17 -16.92 0.49
N HIS A 536 -29.34 -17.77 1.50
CA HIS A 536 -30.62 -18.44 1.74
C HIS A 536 -31.74 -17.46 2.04
N THR A 537 -31.49 -16.43 2.82
CA THR A 537 -32.50 -15.43 3.20
C THR A 537 -32.86 -14.55 2.00
N ASP A 538 -31.89 -14.11 1.22
CA ASP A 538 -32.10 -13.24 0.06
C ASP A 538 -32.81 -13.99 -1.07
N LEU A 539 -32.47 -15.27 -1.29
CA LEU A 539 -33.24 -16.15 -2.17
C LEU A 539 -34.68 -16.31 -1.68
N ALA A 540 -34.89 -16.49 -0.38
CA ALA A 540 -36.22 -16.61 0.18
C ALA A 540 -37.05 -15.32 0.03
N ASN A 541 -36.42 -14.16 0.20
CA ASN A 541 -37.05 -12.85 -0.03
C ASN A 541 -37.52 -12.71 -1.50
N ALA A 542 -36.64 -12.99 -2.46
CA ALA A 542 -36.97 -12.94 -3.89
C ALA A 542 -38.09 -13.92 -4.27
N LEU A 543 -38.07 -15.13 -3.70
CA LEU A 543 -39.11 -16.15 -3.89
C LEU A 543 -40.44 -15.76 -3.24
N LEU A 544 -40.42 -15.15 -2.07
CA LEU A 544 -41.61 -14.64 -1.38
C LEU A 544 -42.32 -13.56 -2.21
N GLU A 545 -41.56 -12.59 -2.71
CA GLU A 545 -42.06 -11.51 -3.54
C GLU A 545 -42.58 -12.04 -4.92
N SER A 546 -41.97 -13.12 -5.44
CA SER A 546 -42.44 -13.80 -6.65
C SER A 546 -43.68 -14.69 -6.41
N GLY A 547 -44.18 -14.76 -5.15
CA GLY A 547 -45.34 -15.61 -4.79
C GLY A 547 -45.02 -17.11 -4.65
N ARG A 548 -43.73 -17.50 -4.67
CA ARG A 548 -43.28 -18.91 -4.54
C ARG A 548 -43.11 -19.28 -3.07
N LEU A 549 -44.21 -19.21 -2.31
CA LEU A 549 -44.24 -19.25 -0.85
C LEU A 549 -43.64 -20.53 -0.26
N ASP A 550 -43.82 -21.68 -0.87
CA ASP A 550 -43.33 -22.97 -0.34
C ASP A 550 -41.79 -23.08 -0.43
N GLU A 551 -41.24 -22.58 -1.54
CA GLU A 551 -39.80 -22.52 -1.73
C GLU A 551 -39.15 -21.48 -0.79
N ALA A 552 -39.78 -20.31 -0.64
CA ALA A 552 -39.30 -19.28 0.30
C ALA A 552 -39.20 -19.83 1.73
N GLU A 553 -40.22 -20.60 2.20
CA GLU A 553 -40.21 -21.21 3.51
C GLU A 553 -39.04 -22.17 3.71
N LEU A 554 -38.70 -22.97 2.69
CA LEU A 554 -37.57 -23.89 2.75
C LEU A 554 -36.26 -23.17 2.98
N HIS A 555 -36.05 -22.06 2.28
CA HIS A 555 -34.82 -21.28 2.37
C HIS A 555 -34.73 -20.46 3.66
N TYR A 556 -35.79 -19.85 4.16
CA TYR A 556 -35.80 -19.23 5.48
C TYR A 556 -35.47 -20.22 6.61
N ARG A 557 -36.04 -21.44 6.55
CA ARG A 557 -35.72 -22.47 7.50
C ARG A 557 -34.28 -22.97 7.36
N ALA A 558 -33.73 -22.98 6.16
CA ALA A 558 -32.33 -23.32 5.94
C ALA A 558 -31.42 -22.28 6.61
N ALA A 559 -31.68 -20.98 6.39
CA ALA A 559 -30.95 -19.89 7.05
C ALA A 559 -30.98 -20.00 8.59
N LEU A 560 -32.16 -20.24 9.18
CA LEU A 560 -32.31 -20.39 10.64
C LEU A 560 -31.72 -21.69 11.21
N ARG A 561 -31.48 -22.71 10.38
CA ARG A 561 -30.70 -23.88 10.81
C ARG A 561 -29.21 -23.57 10.87
N LEU A 562 -28.72 -22.75 9.98
CA LEU A 562 -27.35 -22.28 9.96
C LEU A 562 -27.08 -21.25 11.07
N GLU A 563 -27.97 -20.27 11.17
CA GLU A 563 -27.91 -19.18 12.15
C GLU A 563 -29.28 -19.03 12.87
N PRO A 564 -29.48 -19.66 14.03
CA PRO A 564 -30.78 -19.63 14.73
C PRO A 564 -31.26 -18.23 15.14
N ASP A 565 -30.34 -17.28 15.32
CA ASP A 565 -30.64 -15.89 15.72
C ASP A 565 -30.69 -14.91 14.54
N PHE A 566 -30.70 -15.37 13.29
CA PHE A 566 -30.74 -14.52 12.10
C PHE A 566 -32.11 -13.84 11.98
N SER A 567 -32.17 -12.56 12.38
CA SER A 567 -33.43 -11.81 12.49
C SER A 567 -34.18 -11.72 11.18
N SER A 568 -33.49 -11.40 10.07
CA SER A 568 -34.11 -11.23 8.74
C SER A 568 -34.84 -12.49 8.27
N ALA A 569 -34.28 -13.68 8.50
CA ALA A 569 -34.93 -14.94 8.14
C ALA A 569 -36.14 -15.24 9.05
N ARG A 570 -36.09 -14.84 10.31
CA ARG A 570 -37.21 -14.98 11.26
C ARG A 570 -38.37 -14.09 10.88
N ASP A 571 -38.09 -12.80 10.59
CA ASP A 571 -39.07 -11.82 10.17
C ASP A 571 -39.72 -12.22 8.83
N GLY A 572 -38.93 -12.75 7.88
CA GLY A 572 -39.42 -13.29 6.62
C GLY A 572 -40.35 -14.48 6.80
N LEU A 573 -40.08 -15.40 7.72
CA LEU A 573 -41.00 -16.50 8.06
C LEU A 573 -42.28 -16.03 8.72
N GLU A 574 -42.24 -15.01 9.57
CA GLU A 574 -43.45 -14.39 10.13
C GLU A 574 -44.29 -13.77 9.03
N LEU A 575 -43.73 -12.95 8.16
CA LEU A 575 -44.41 -12.35 7.03
C LEU A 575 -45.07 -13.40 6.12
N LEU A 576 -44.35 -14.50 5.83
CA LEU A 576 -44.87 -15.60 5.03
C LEU A 576 -46.09 -16.27 5.69
N ARG A 577 -46.07 -16.48 7.02
CA ARG A 577 -47.22 -17.00 7.78
C ARG A 577 -48.43 -16.10 7.70
N ASP A 578 -48.22 -14.79 7.84
CA ASP A 578 -49.28 -13.78 7.75
C ASP A 578 -49.89 -13.73 6.36
N LEU A 579 -49.08 -13.85 5.31
CA LEU A 579 -49.55 -13.90 3.93
C LEU A 579 -50.42 -15.13 3.66
N ARG A 580 -50.05 -16.31 4.21
CA ARG A 580 -50.85 -17.53 4.10
C ARG A 580 -52.12 -17.51 4.94
N ALA A 581 -52.16 -16.77 6.03
CA ALA A 581 -53.35 -16.61 6.88
C ALA A 581 -54.41 -15.65 6.30
N ARG A 582 -54.05 -14.81 5.31
CA ARG A 582 -54.99 -13.91 4.66
C ARG A 582 -55.94 -14.69 3.75
N PRO A 583 -57.26 -14.50 3.89
CA PRO A 583 -58.23 -15.11 2.96
C PRO A 583 -57.96 -14.59 1.53
N ALA A 584 -58.08 -15.48 0.55
CA ALA A 584 -57.97 -15.11 -0.85
C ALA A 584 -58.92 -13.92 -1.15
N PRO A 585 -58.48 -12.91 -1.90
CA PRO A 585 -59.38 -11.83 -2.28
C PRO A 585 -60.56 -12.41 -3.05
N PRO A 586 -61.80 -11.87 -2.83
CA PRO A 586 -63.03 -12.40 -3.39
C PRO A 586 -63.06 -12.37 -4.91
#